data_eeac1c35473b36e5b653b1572472bfe9
#
_entry.id   eeac1c35473b36e5b653b1572472bfe9
#
_cell.length_a   1.000
_cell.length_b   1.000
_cell.length_c   1.000
_cell.angle_alpha   90.00
_cell.angle_beta   90.00
_cell.angle_gamma   90.00
#
_symmetry.space_group_name_H-M   'P 1'
#
loop_
_entity.id
_entity.type
_entity.pdbx_description
1 polymer ?
#
loop_
_entity_poly.entity_id
_entity_poly.type
_entity_poly.pdbx_seq_one_letter_code
_entity_poly.pdbx_strand_id
1 'polypeptide(L)'
;GLYQHKNCKLPDRDTVEDVLVLVDRQTGAIVRTWDYREILPYDCQTTWSGSASAHDWFHNNAVWYDKKTDSITLSGRHQDAVINIDFKTGALNWILGAPEGWPEEYVEKYFFRPISEPFEWSYEQHGVVVCPDGDIMMFDNGHYRSKVKAHYSKAKDSYSRGVRYHIDREARTIEQVMRDEQDGEPHLLLRRL
;
A
#
# COMPACT_ATOMS: atom_id res chain seq x y z
N GLY A 1 -2.54 24.02 1.88
CA GLY A 1 -1.29 24.76 1.73
C GLY A 1 -0.42 24.09 0.68
N LEU A 2 0.22 24.89 -0.18
CA LEU A 2 1.17 24.39 -1.18
C LEU A 2 2.39 23.83 -0.44
N TYR A 3 2.63 22.55 -0.58
CA TYR A 3 3.82 21.91 -0.03
C TYR A 3 4.90 21.84 -1.10
N GLN A 4 6.03 22.52 -0.87
CA GLN A 4 7.18 22.45 -1.77
C GLN A 4 8.01 21.21 -1.42
N HIS A 5 8.01 20.22 -2.29
CA HIS A 5 8.88 19.06 -2.20
C HIS A 5 10.33 19.45 -2.52
N LYS A 6 11.15 19.67 -1.52
CA LYS A 6 12.54 20.14 -1.69
C LYS A 6 13.44 19.23 -2.53
N ASN A 7 13.12 17.96 -2.68
CA ASN A 7 13.91 16.98 -3.40
C ASN A 7 13.19 16.36 -4.60
N CYS A 8 11.99 16.81 -4.92
CA CYS A 8 11.21 16.28 -6.01
C CYS A 8 11.44 17.08 -7.30
N LYS A 9 11.72 16.38 -8.38
CA LYS A 9 11.75 16.96 -9.74
C LYS A 9 10.37 17.18 -10.35
N LEU A 10 9.30 16.93 -9.58
CA LEU A 10 7.95 17.22 -10.00
C LEU A 10 7.70 18.73 -9.88
N PRO A 11 6.99 19.34 -10.85
CA PRO A 11 6.62 20.73 -10.76
C PRO A 11 5.76 20.99 -9.51
N ASP A 12 5.80 22.21 -8.98
CA ASP A 12 4.91 22.67 -7.93
C ASP A 12 3.46 22.40 -8.34
N ARG A 13 2.80 21.53 -7.60
CA ARG A 13 1.40 21.14 -7.83
C ARG A 13 0.66 21.11 -6.52
N ASP A 14 -0.63 21.40 -6.60
CA ASP A 14 -1.53 21.12 -5.49
C ASP A 14 -1.49 19.62 -5.18
N THR A 15 -1.42 19.27 -3.90
CA THR A 15 -1.41 17.88 -3.46
C THR A 15 -2.76 17.53 -2.85
N VAL A 16 -3.34 16.45 -3.33
CA VAL A 16 -4.49 15.80 -2.69
C VAL A 16 -3.92 14.90 -1.60
N GLU A 17 -4.34 15.16 -0.38
CA GLU A 17 -3.92 14.43 0.81
C GLU A 17 -5.08 13.66 1.40
N ASP A 18 -4.81 12.43 1.80
CA ASP A 18 -5.77 11.62 2.53
C ASP A 18 -5.54 11.73 4.03
N VAL A 19 -6.63 11.81 4.75
CA VAL A 19 -6.65 11.83 6.21
C VAL A 19 -7.66 10.79 6.69
N LEU A 20 -7.25 9.90 7.57
CA LEU A 20 -8.17 9.00 8.23
C LEU A 20 -8.81 9.69 9.43
N VAL A 21 -10.13 9.59 9.55
CA VAL A 21 -10.87 10.14 10.68
C VAL A 21 -11.68 9.05 11.40
N LEU A 22 -11.66 9.10 12.72
CA LEU A 22 -12.59 8.36 13.57
C LEU A 22 -13.74 9.27 13.93
N VAL A 23 -14.95 8.84 13.60
CA VAL A 23 -16.17 9.61 13.85
C VAL A 23 -17.03 8.90 14.89
N ASP A 24 -17.49 9.62 15.88
CA ASP A 24 -18.51 9.13 16.79
C ASP A 24 -19.82 8.93 16.04
N ARG A 25 -20.33 7.70 16.07
CA ARG A 25 -21.51 7.32 15.30
C ARG A 25 -22.80 8.01 15.74
N GLN A 26 -22.89 8.41 17.00
CA GLN A 26 -24.11 9.01 17.55
C GLN A 26 -24.14 10.51 17.33
N THR A 27 -23.01 11.17 17.48
CA THR A 27 -22.90 12.63 17.44
C THR A 27 -22.43 13.17 16.10
N GLY A 28 -21.76 12.34 15.27
CA GLY A 28 -21.10 12.76 14.05
C GLY A 28 -19.78 13.52 14.31
N ALA A 29 -19.36 13.64 15.57
CA ALA A 29 -18.14 14.36 15.91
C ALA A 29 -16.89 13.59 15.49
N ILE A 30 -15.88 14.29 14.95
CA ILE A 30 -14.56 13.71 14.74
C ILE A 30 -13.89 13.53 16.10
N VAL A 31 -13.62 12.28 16.46
CA VAL A 31 -12.98 11.89 17.73
C VAL A 31 -11.46 11.87 17.60
N ARG A 32 -10.98 11.48 16.40
CA ARG A 32 -9.56 11.36 16.12
C ARG A 32 -9.26 11.48 14.64
N THR A 33 -8.04 11.95 14.34
CA THR A 33 -7.50 12.09 12.99
C THR A 33 -6.11 11.50 12.92
N TRP A 34 -5.79 10.82 11.81
CA TRP A 34 -4.46 10.38 11.46
C TRP A 34 -4.10 11.02 10.10
N ASP A 35 -3.13 11.91 10.13
CA ASP A 35 -2.57 12.54 8.93
C ASP A 35 -1.39 11.70 8.44
N TYR A 36 -1.46 11.19 7.22
CA TYR A 36 -0.44 10.27 6.70
C TYR A 36 0.91 10.95 6.49
N ARG A 37 0.95 12.28 6.37
CA ARG A 37 2.19 13.05 6.28
C ARG A 37 3.00 13.06 7.57
N GLU A 38 2.34 12.85 8.71
CA GLU A 38 3.00 12.72 10.00
C GLU A 38 3.54 11.30 10.23
N ILE A 39 3.08 10.34 9.44
CA ILE A 39 3.38 8.91 9.59
C ILE A 39 4.41 8.44 8.57
N LEU A 40 4.33 8.94 7.35
CA LEU A 40 5.15 8.51 6.22
C LEU A 40 6.07 9.65 5.75
N PRO A 41 7.22 9.31 5.13
CA PRO A 41 8.07 10.32 4.51
C PRO A 41 7.31 10.96 3.35
N TYR A 42 7.02 12.25 3.49
CA TYR A 42 6.27 13.03 2.51
C TYR A 42 7.21 13.62 1.47
N ASP A 43 7.74 12.77 0.63
CA ASP A 43 8.54 13.14 -0.53
C ASP A 43 8.08 12.38 -1.78
N CYS A 44 8.80 12.48 -2.86
CA CYS A 44 8.41 12.04 -4.18
C CYS A 44 8.42 10.54 -4.40
N GLN A 45 7.76 9.77 -3.59
CA GLN A 45 7.74 8.32 -3.70
C GLN A 45 6.66 7.78 -4.62
N THR A 46 5.81 8.64 -5.16
CA THR A 46 4.74 8.22 -6.06
C THR A 46 5.26 7.96 -7.46
N THR A 47 4.83 6.86 -8.03
CA THR A 47 5.08 6.55 -9.43
C THR A 47 4.26 7.43 -10.36
N TRP A 48 3.01 7.72 -9.97
CA TRP A 48 2.10 8.54 -10.74
C TRP A 48 0.92 9.02 -9.88
N SER A 49 0.49 10.26 -10.10
CA SER A 49 -0.57 10.88 -9.29
C SER A 49 -1.95 10.90 -9.94
N GLY A 50 -2.13 10.36 -11.11
CA GLY A 50 -3.43 10.24 -11.77
C GLY A 50 -4.10 11.52 -12.25
N SER A 51 -3.64 12.68 -11.82
CA SER A 51 -4.25 13.98 -12.15
C SER A 51 -3.28 14.89 -12.90
N ALA A 52 -3.78 15.59 -13.91
CA ALA A 52 -3.00 16.61 -14.62
C ALA A 52 -2.85 17.90 -13.79
N SER A 53 -3.74 18.15 -12.83
CA SER A 53 -3.81 19.41 -12.06
C SER A 53 -3.37 19.29 -10.61
N ALA A 54 -3.40 18.11 -10.03
CA ALA A 54 -3.01 17.87 -8.65
C ALA A 54 -2.20 16.58 -8.49
N HIS A 55 -1.34 16.53 -7.47
CA HIS A 55 -0.60 15.35 -7.07
C HIS A 55 -1.42 14.60 -6.03
N ASP A 56 -2.00 13.47 -6.41
CA ASP A 56 -2.76 12.58 -5.52
C ASP A 56 -1.77 11.62 -4.86
N TRP A 57 -1.27 12.04 -3.69
CA TRP A 57 -0.07 11.46 -3.09
C TRP A 57 -0.26 10.03 -2.56
N PHE A 58 -1.30 9.75 -1.80
CA PHE A 58 -1.49 8.45 -1.17
C PHE A 58 -2.59 7.64 -1.84
N HIS A 59 -3.74 8.25 -2.10
CA HIS A 59 -4.92 7.62 -2.68
C HIS A 59 -5.39 6.42 -1.86
N ASN A 60 -5.85 6.70 -0.62
CA ASN A 60 -6.33 5.66 0.28
C ASN A 60 -7.61 5.02 -0.25
N ASN A 61 -7.58 3.71 -0.50
CA ASN A 61 -8.71 2.99 -1.09
C ASN A 61 -9.23 1.83 -0.24
N ALA A 62 -8.60 1.52 0.87
CA ALA A 62 -9.07 0.53 1.84
C ALA A 62 -8.61 0.86 3.26
N VAL A 63 -9.48 0.59 4.22
CA VAL A 63 -9.24 0.73 5.65
C VAL A 63 -9.73 -0.53 6.35
N TRP A 64 -8.88 -1.15 7.15
CA TRP A 64 -9.20 -2.32 7.95
C TRP A 64 -8.74 -2.15 9.39
N TYR A 65 -9.67 -2.16 10.35
CA TYR A 65 -9.34 -2.17 11.76
C TYR A 65 -9.27 -3.61 12.28
N ASP A 66 -8.11 -3.99 12.79
CA ASP A 66 -7.92 -5.28 13.45
C ASP A 66 -7.98 -5.13 14.96
N LYS A 67 -9.07 -5.65 15.54
CA LYS A 67 -9.31 -5.60 16.99
C LYS A 67 -8.30 -6.44 17.78
N LYS A 68 -7.71 -7.49 17.18
CA LYS A 68 -6.78 -8.38 17.89
C LYS A 68 -5.46 -7.68 18.18
N THR A 69 -5.01 -6.88 17.23
CA THR A 69 -3.73 -6.15 17.33
C THR A 69 -3.89 -4.67 17.67
N ASP A 70 -5.15 -4.20 17.81
CA ASP A 70 -5.50 -2.79 18.00
C ASP A 70 -4.79 -1.87 16.99
N SER A 71 -4.89 -2.24 15.72
CA SER A 71 -4.18 -1.58 14.62
C SER A 71 -5.07 -1.33 13.40
N ILE A 72 -4.65 -0.41 12.54
CA ILE A 72 -5.34 -0.08 11.30
C ILE A 72 -4.43 -0.41 10.12
N THR A 73 -4.95 -1.18 9.18
CA THR A 73 -4.29 -1.46 7.90
C THR A 73 -4.93 -0.59 6.82
N LEU A 74 -4.10 0.09 6.05
CA LEU A 74 -4.47 1.09 5.06
C LEU A 74 -3.81 0.76 3.72
N SER A 75 -4.52 0.97 2.62
CA SER A 75 -3.98 0.75 1.28
C SER A 75 -3.79 2.07 0.55
N GLY A 76 -2.55 2.44 0.29
CA GLY A 76 -2.15 3.60 -0.49
C GLY A 76 -1.84 3.21 -1.93
N ARG A 77 -2.79 3.47 -2.84
CA ARG A 77 -2.68 3.10 -4.25
C ARG A 77 -1.42 3.67 -4.90
N HIS A 78 -1.20 4.98 -4.73
CA HIS A 78 -0.12 5.69 -5.40
C HIS A 78 1.23 5.55 -4.70
N GLN A 79 1.26 4.94 -3.52
CA GLN A 79 2.49 4.53 -2.85
C GLN A 79 2.89 3.09 -3.18
N ASP A 80 2.03 2.33 -3.90
CA ASP A 80 2.19 0.89 -4.12
C ASP A 80 2.46 0.16 -2.79
N ALA A 81 1.76 0.59 -1.73
CA ALA A 81 2.04 0.12 -0.38
C ALA A 81 0.77 -0.06 0.44
N VAL A 82 0.79 -1.09 1.26
CA VAL A 82 -0.12 -1.28 2.38
C VAL A 82 0.63 -0.94 3.65
N ILE A 83 0.08 -0.08 4.46
CA ILE A 83 0.68 0.29 5.75
C ILE A 83 -0.19 -0.18 6.91
N ASN A 84 0.43 -0.42 8.03
CA ASN A 84 -0.29 -0.68 9.29
C ASN A 84 0.20 0.27 10.37
N ILE A 85 -0.75 0.86 11.07
CA ILE A 85 -0.48 1.80 12.16
C ILE A 85 -1.13 1.32 13.45
N ASP A 86 -0.51 1.63 14.56
CA ASP A 86 -1.10 1.43 15.90
C ASP A 86 -2.31 2.36 16.08
N PHE A 87 -3.43 1.82 16.50
CA PHE A 87 -4.67 2.58 16.64
C PHE A 87 -4.57 3.70 17.69
N LYS A 88 -3.87 3.46 18.80
CA LYS A 88 -3.79 4.42 19.89
C LYS A 88 -2.76 5.51 19.69
N THR A 89 -1.61 5.16 19.13
CA THR A 89 -0.49 6.10 18.99
C THR A 89 -0.41 6.72 17.61
N GLY A 90 -0.90 6.03 16.58
CA GLY A 90 -0.70 6.37 15.18
C GLY A 90 0.69 5.97 14.65
N ALA A 91 1.49 5.33 15.49
CA ALA A 91 2.83 4.90 15.09
C ALA A 91 2.78 3.86 13.97
N LEU A 92 3.68 3.98 13.00
CA LEU A 92 3.83 3.04 11.91
C LEU A 92 4.39 1.71 12.45
N ASN A 93 3.67 0.62 12.18
CA ASN A 93 4.07 -0.73 12.57
C ASN A 93 4.87 -1.42 11.46
N TRP A 94 4.35 -1.40 10.24
CA TRP A 94 4.98 -2.04 9.07
C TRP A 94 4.45 -1.50 7.74
N ILE A 95 5.22 -1.75 6.67
CA ILE A 95 4.89 -1.44 5.29
C ILE A 95 5.02 -2.72 4.45
N LEU A 96 4.00 -3.03 3.65
CA LEU A 96 3.99 -4.11 2.67
C LEU A 96 3.94 -3.50 1.27
N GLY A 97 4.98 -3.70 0.48
CA GLY A 97 5.13 -3.17 -0.88
C GLY A 97 6.56 -3.26 -1.36
N ALA A 98 6.80 -2.94 -2.62
CA ALA A 98 8.15 -2.88 -3.16
C ALA A 98 8.96 -1.77 -2.48
N PRO A 99 10.18 -2.05 -1.98
CA PRO A 99 10.97 -1.09 -1.22
C PRO A 99 11.63 0.00 -2.10
N GLU A 100 11.57 -0.15 -3.42
CA GLU A 100 12.19 0.81 -4.35
C GLU A 100 11.67 2.24 -4.12
N GLY A 101 12.59 3.20 -4.05
CA GLY A 101 12.26 4.62 -3.90
C GLY A 101 11.92 5.05 -2.47
N TRP A 102 11.91 4.15 -1.50
CA TRP A 102 11.75 4.48 -0.09
C TRP A 102 13.08 4.80 0.57
N PRO A 103 13.12 5.70 1.59
CA PRO A 103 14.33 5.93 2.38
C PRO A 103 14.82 4.66 3.05
N GLU A 104 16.13 4.46 3.09
CA GLU A 104 16.78 3.25 3.62
C GLU A 104 16.34 2.93 5.05
N GLU A 105 16.26 3.95 5.92
CA GLU A 105 15.79 3.80 7.29
C GLU A 105 14.35 3.29 7.42
N TYR A 106 13.49 3.58 6.43
CA TYR A 106 12.13 3.02 6.38
C TYR A 106 12.17 1.57 5.91
N VAL A 107 12.98 1.28 4.90
CA VAL A 107 13.10 -0.08 4.36
C VAL A 107 13.60 -1.02 5.45
N GLU A 108 14.66 -0.67 6.14
CA GLU A 108 15.24 -1.48 7.21
C GLU A 108 14.26 -1.70 8.38
N LYS A 109 13.52 -0.66 8.73
CA LYS A 109 12.68 -0.68 9.94
C LYS A 109 11.29 -1.25 9.72
N TYR A 110 10.67 -1.04 8.57
CA TYR A 110 9.24 -1.27 8.40
C TYR A 110 8.88 -2.27 7.30
N PHE A 111 9.76 -2.52 6.33
CA PHE A 111 9.44 -3.40 5.21
C PHE A 111 9.67 -4.88 5.54
N PHE A 112 9.00 -5.74 4.78
CA PHE A 112 9.17 -7.18 4.82
C PHE A 112 10.14 -7.64 3.73
N ARG A 113 10.90 -8.70 4.04
CA ARG A 113 11.80 -9.37 3.10
C ARG A 113 11.12 -10.62 2.53
N PRO A 114 10.98 -10.75 1.20
CA PRO A 114 10.43 -11.96 0.57
C PRO A 114 11.28 -13.21 0.89
N ILE A 115 10.58 -14.33 1.14
CA ILE A 115 11.20 -15.64 1.41
C ILE A 115 10.60 -16.78 0.59
N SER A 116 9.60 -16.53 -0.25
CA SER A 116 9.02 -17.50 -1.18
C SER A 116 9.47 -17.24 -2.62
N GLU A 117 9.50 -18.30 -3.42
CA GLU A 117 9.71 -18.24 -4.87
C GLU A 117 8.64 -19.08 -5.58
N PRO A 118 7.97 -18.56 -6.60
CA PRO A 118 8.06 -17.19 -7.12
C PRO A 118 7.44 -16.16 -6.17
N PHE A 119 7.94 -14.92 -6.18
CA PHE A 119 7.39 -13.81 -5.43
C PHE A 119 7.25 -12.57 -6.30
N GLU A 120 6.11 -11.89 -6.20
CA GLU A 120 5.87 -10.62 -6.88
C GLU A 120 5.12 -9.65 -5.96
N TRP A 121 5.58 -8.40 -5.92
CA TRP A 121 4.87 -7.31 -5.25
C TRP A 121 3.56 -6.96 -5.96
N SER A 122 2.62 -6.38 -5.20
CA SER A 122 1.41 -5.75 -5.75
C SER A 122 1.68 -4.29 -6.10
N TYR A 123 0.98 -3.81 -7.13
CA TYR A 123 1.09 -2.43 -7.62
C TYR A 123 -0.29 -1.82 -7.83
N GLU A 124 -0.45 -0.57 -7.35
CA GLU A 124 -1.72 0.16 -7.34
C GLU A 124 -2.90 -0.66 -6.78
N GLN A 125 -2.62 -1.43 -5.73
CA GLN A 125 -3.55 -2.38 -5.13
C GLN A 125 -4.81 -1.71 -4.56
N HIS A 126 -5.89 -2.52 -4.43
CA HIS A 126 -7.17 -2.14 -3.86
C HIS A 126 -7.72 -3.22 -2.94
N GLY A 127 -8.69 -2.82 -2.11
CA GLY A 127 -9.53 -3.77 -1.37
C GLY A 127 -8.75 -4.64 -0.37
N VAL A 128 -7.79 -4.07 0.32
CA VAL A 128 -7.00 -4.79 1.34
C VAL A 128 -7.88 -5.25 2.49
N VAL A 129 -7.74 -6.52 2.85
CA VAL A 129 -8.35 -7.12 4.04
C VAL A 129 -7.31 -7.91 4.83
N VAL A 130 -7.48 -7.94 6.15
CA VAL A 130 -6.72 -8.83 7.03
C VAL A 130 -7.55 -10.09 7.25
N CYS A 131 -7.02 -11.22 6.83
CA CYS A 131 -7.66 -12.52 7.01
C CYS A 131 -7.68 -12.96 8.49
N PRO A 132 -8.56 -13.90 8.89
CA PRO A 132 -8.65 -14.37 10.29
C PRO A 132 -7.35 -14.95 10.84
N ASP A 133 -6.49 -15.50 10.00
CA ASP A 133 -5.15 -16.02 10.32
C ASP A 133 -4.04 -14.97 10.32
N GLY A 134 -4.37 -13.74 9.95
CA GLY A 134 -3.43 -12.61 9.94
C GLY A 134 -2.77 -12.34 8.59
N ASP A 135 -3.04 -13.15 7.57
CA ASP A 135 -2.59 -12.90 6.20
C ASP A 135 -3.23 -11.64 5.63
N ILE A 136 -2.56 -11.05 4.67
CA ILE A 136 -3.05 -9.86 3.96
C ILE A 136 -3.48 -10.25 2.56
N MET A 137 -4.74 -10.00 2.24
CA MET A 137 -5.30 -10.26 0.91
C MET A 137 -5.72 -8.95 0.25
N MET A 138 -5.51 -8.84 -1.07
CA MET A 138 -5.85 -7.66 -1.83
C MET A 138 -6.02 -7.95 -3.32
N PHE A 139 -6.59 -6.99 -4.03
CA PHE A 139 -6.57 -6.95 -5.48
C PHE A 139 -5.36 -6.16 -5.96
N ASP A 140 -4.43 -6.83 -6.64
CA ASP A 140 -3.27 -6.25 -7.29
C ASP A 140 -3.69 -5.78 -8.69
N ASN A 141 -3.77 -4.46 -8.90
CA ASN A 141 -4.09 -3.90 -10.21
C ASN A 141 -2.98 -4.18 -11.23
N GLY A 142 -1.75 -4.37 -10.75
CA GLY A 142 -0.58 -4.69 -11.57
C GLY A 142 -0.19 -3.57 -12.53
N HIS A 143 -0.48 -2.31 -12.18
CA HIS A 143 -0.21 -1.19 -13.06
C HIS A 143 1.30 -0.92 -13.11
N TYR A 144 1.86 -0.91 -14.31
CA TYR A 144 3.30 -0.77 -14.60
C TYR A 144 4.22 -1.83 -13.96
N ARG A 145 3.83 -2.51 -12.89
CA ARG A 145 4.58 -3.51 -12.13
C ARG A 145 6.01 -3.10 -11.76
N SER A 146 6.24 -1.83 -11.56
CA SER A 146 7.47 -1.21 -11.10
C SER A 146 7.21 0.23 -10.67
N LYS A 147 7.99 0.73 -9.73
CA LYS A 147 8.05 2.15 -9.34
C LYS A 147 9.04 2.94 -10.22
N VAL A 148 9.92 2.27 -10.91
CA VAL A 148 10.94 2.88 -11.78
C VAL A 148 10.44 2.92 -13.21
N LYS A 149 10.25 4.11 -13.76
CA LYS A 149 9.71 4.31 -15.13
C LYS A 149 10.46 3.52 -16.20
N ALA A 150 11.77 3.34 -16.07
CA ALA A 150 12.57 2.56 -17.01
C ALA A 150 12.22 1.05 -17.01
N HIS A 151 11.60 0.57 -15.92
CA HIS A 151 11.23 -0.83 -15.73
C HIS A 151 9.72 -1.07 -15.90
N TYR A 152 8.96 -0.08 -16.36
CA TYR A 152 7.51 -0.24 -16.53
C TYR A 152 7.19 -1.37 -17.49
N SER A 153 6.33 -2.28 -17.06
CA SER A 153 5.77 -3.30 -17.93
C SER A 153 4.93 -2.67 -19.04
N LYS A 154 4.98 -3.27 -20.24
CA LYS A 154 4.10 -2.85 -21.33
C LYS A 154 2.66 -3.24 -21.01
N ALA A 155 1.69 -2.46 -21.50
CA ALA A 155 0.26 -2.73 -21.25
C ALA A 155 -0.17 -4.18 -21.62
N LYS A 156 0.41 -4.74 -22.69
CA LYS A 156 0.14 -6.12 -23.12
C LYS A 156 0.68 -7.20 -22.18
N ASP A 157 1.68 -6.86 -21.39
CA ASP A 157 2.37 -7.76 -20.45
C ASP A 157 1.90 -7.50 -18.99
N SER A 158 1.02 -6.52 -18.80
CA SER A 158 0.43 -6.16 -17.52
C SER A 158 -0.80 -7.01 -17.24
N TYR A 159 -1.00 -7.40 -16.00
CA TYR A 159 -2.16 -8.17 -15.54
C TYR A 159 -2.58 -7.74 -14.15
N SER A 160 -3.84 -7.99 -13.82
CA SER A 160 -4.37 -7.82 -12.47
C SER A 160 -4.66 -9.19 -11.85
N ARG A 161 -4.59 -9.29 -10.52
CA ARG A 161 -4.80 -10.56 -9.82
C ARG A 161 -5.31 -10.35 -8.40
N GLY A 162 -5.98 -11.36 -7.84
CA GLY A 162 -6.07 -11.52 -6.39
C GLY A 162 -4.75 -12.04 -5.85
N VAL A 163 -4.27 -11.46 -4.75
CA VAL A 163 -3.03 -11.91 -4.10
C VAL A 163 -3.23 -12.01 -2.60
N ARG A 164 -2.59 -13.01 -2.00
CA ARG A 164 -2.54 -13.20 -0.57
C ARG A 164 -1.09 -13.35 -0.13
N TYR A 165 -0.72 -12.62 0.92
CA TYR A 165 0.59 -12.67 1.53
C TYR A 165 0.48 -13.12 2.98
N HIS A 166 1.31 -14.06 3.36
CA HIS A 166 1.60 -14.37 4.75
C HIS A 166 2.75 -13.49 5.24
N ILE A 167 2.59 -12.83 6.38
CA ILE A 167 3.59 -11.94 6.96
C ILE A 167 4.00 -12.41 8.36
N ASP A 168 5.29 -12.60 8.57
CA ASP A 168 5.88 -12.74 9.90
C ASP A 168 6.37 -11.36 10.36
N ARG A 169 5.68 -10.82 11.36
CA ARG A 169 5.95 -9.47 11.88
C ARG A 169 7.21 -9.39 12.73
N GLU A 170 7.62 -10.51 13.35
CA GLU A 170 8.83 -10.59 14.18
C GLU A 170 10.07 -10.78 13.31
N ALA A 171 10.04 -11.76 12.41
CA ALA A 171 11.14 -12.03 11.48
C ALA A 171 11.24 -11.01 10.33
N ARG A 172 10.21 -10.18 10.15
CA ARG A 172 10.09 -9.24 9.02
C ARG A 172 10.20 -9.93 7.67
N THR A 173 9.48 -11.07 7.53
CA THR A 173 9.44 -11.84 6.29
C THR A 173 8.04 -11.88 5.70
N ILE A 174 7.97 -12.11 4.39
CA ILE A 174 6.74 -12.19 3.63
C ILE A 174 6.82 -13.34 2.63
N GLU A 175 5.72 -14.09 2.55
CA GLU A 175 5.52 -15.14 1.57
C GLU A 175 4.30 -14.82 0.72
N GLN A 176 4.40 -15.06 -0.58
CA GLN A 176 3.23 -15.07 -1.42
C GLN A 176 2.55 -16.42 -1.31
N VAL A 177 1.38 -16.46 -0.66
CA VAL A 177 0.60 -17.69 -0.46
C VAL A 177 -0.27 -17.88 -1.69
N MET A 178 0.09 -18.88 -2.50
CA MET A 178 -0.76 -19.33 -3.58
C MET A 178 -1.76 -20.36 -3.01
N ARG A 179 -3.04 -20.00 -2.97
CA ARG A 179 -4.10 -20.98 -2.70
C ARG A 179 -5.03 -21.05 -3.90
N ASP A 180 -4.78 -22.05 -4.70
CA ASP A 180 -5.86 -22.76 -5.36
C ASP A 180 -5.49 -24.27 -5.29
N GLU A 181 -5.98 -24.92 -4.23
CA GLU A 181 -5.71 -26.34 -4.00
C GLU A 181 -6.75 -27.25 -4.65
N GLN A 182 -7.74 -26.71 -5.38
CA GLN A 182 -8.81 -27.57 -5.88
C GLN A 182 -8.63 -28.09 -7.31
N ASP A 183 -7.91 -27.41 -8.20
CA ASP A 183 -7.89 -27.86 -9.60
C ASP A 183 -6.54 -27.79 -10.35
N GLY A 184 -5.44 -27.49 -9.70
CA GLY A 184 -4.12 -27.49 -10.37
C GLY A 184 -3.95 -26.45 -11.49
N GLU A 185 -4.90 -25.53 -11.64
CA GLU A 185 -4.82 -24.42 -12.58
C GLU A 185 -4.37 -23.14 -11.87
N PRO A 186 -3.41 -22.42 -12.45
CA PRO A 186 -2.90 -21.20 -11.83
C PRO A 186 -3.87 -20.04 -12.02
N HIS A 187 -4.36 -19.48 -10.92
CA HIS A 187 -4.68 -18.09 -10.77
C HIS A 187 -5.77 -17.48 -11.66
N LEU A 188 -6.70 -16.80 -11.03
CA LEU A 188 -7.58 -15.84 -11.69
C LEU A 188 -6.74 -14.64 -12.21
N LEU A 189 -6.03 -14.85 -13.30
CA LEU A 189 -5.34 -13.82 -14.06
C LEU A 189 -6.40 -13.08 -14.88
N LEU A 190 -6.90 -11.97 -14.35
CA LEU A 190 -7.70 -11.05 -15.14
C LEU A 190 -6.76 -10.27 -16.07
N ARG A 191 -6.63 -10.72 -17.30
CA ARG A 191 -5.97 -9.90 -18.34
C ARG A 191 -6.85 -8.69 -18.62
N ARG A 192 -6.27 -7.49 -18.61
CA ARG A 192 -6.96 -6.31 -19.13
C ARG A 192 -7.28 -6.56 -20.61
N LEU A 193 -8.57 -6.46 -20.95
CA LEU A 193 -9.06 -6.39 -22.32
C LEU A 193 -8.75 -5.03 -22.92
#